data_3119a7b5c472d5904d2709a01272c52e
#
_entry.id   3119a7b5c472d5904d2709a01272c52e
#
_cell.length_a   1.000
_cell.length_b   1.000
_cell.length_c   1.000
_cell.angle_alpha   90.00
_cell.angle_beta   90.00
_cell.angle_gamma   90.00
#
_symmetry.space_group_name_H-M   'P 1'
#
loop_
_entity.id
_entity.type
_entity.pdbx_description
1 polymer ?
#
loop_
_entity_poly.entity_id
_entity_poly.type
_entity_poly.pdbx_seq_one_letter_code
_entity_poly.pdbx_strand_id
1 'polypeptide(L)'
;MTSAIVVGGGISGIAAAGALATAPRPVPRIDVVDRGHRLGGRMAVRTLRHGPWAGHIVDLGASYFTVGRPEFGAVVDDWLARGLARPWSDRFAVIGADGHLDVHEGPMRFAAPGGLRSLVESLAESLPSDVRVRSAAEAGQLRRGTGDRWALDVTAVSGANAPADAEEPRPTPLEADVVGLCQPTSQALQLLRSSPADGDLAGLADACAPRRYEPLLALVAQWPTRSWDEFAGCFVNGDPTIGFIADDGDRRGDGAAVLVAHSTPGFARPFLSDPDSATEPLVAAVQRLLDIGAPVTAEVKRWGAARPATDDGGGADGRFLLDPSGVGVAGDAFSQRPRIEAAWLSGRALGSALAALAAAS
;
A
#
# COMPACT_ATOMS: atom_id res chain seq x y z
N MET A 1 19.64 21.62 -13.81
CA MET A 1 18.99 20.36 -14.26
C MET A 1 17.79 20.13 -13.40
N THR A 2 16.63 19.92 -14.00
CA THR A 2 15.36 19.67 -13.32
C THR A 2 15.41 18.36 -12.52
N SER A 3 14.80 18.34 -11.36
CA SER A 3 14.81 17.19 -10.46
C SER A 3 13.48 17.02 -9.73
N ALA A 4 13.20 15.79 -9.31
CA ALA A 4 11.98 15.44 -8.58
C ALA A 4 12.30 14.58 -7.34
N ILE A 5 11.50 14.73 -6.30
CA ILE A 5 11.42 13.82 -5.17
C ILE A 5 10.03 13.19 -5.16
N VAL A 6 9.97 11.86 -4.97
CA VAL A 6 8.73 11.12 -4.74
C VAL A 6 8.80 10.48 -3.36
N VAL A 7 7.86 10.79 -2.47
CA VAL A 7 7.79 10.22 -1.13
C VAL A 7 6.76 9.09 -1.11
N GLY A 8 7.23 7.90 -0.79
CA GLY A 8 6.46 6.65 -0.75
C GLY A 8 6.80 5.70 -1.89
N GLY A 9 7.40 4.56 -1.57
CA GLY A 9 7.79 3.47 -2.50
C GLY A 9 6.68 2.41 -2.67
N GLY A 10 5.42 2.80 -2.51
CA GLY A 10 4.26 1.99 -2.89
C GLY A 10 3.97 2.10 -4.38
N ILE A 11 2.95 1.37 -4.86
CA ILE A 11 2.60 1.34 -6.29
C ILE A 11 2.31 2.73 -6.87
N SER A 12 1.72 3.65 -6.09
CA SER A 12 1.47 5.03 -6.51
C SER A 12 2.77 5.80 -6.75
N GLY A 13 3.74 5.71 -5.84
CA GLY A 13 5.01 6.43 -5.97
C GLY A 13 5.90 5.88 -7.08
N ILE A 14 5.94 4.55 -7.24
CA ILE A 14 6.69 3.94 -8.35
C ILE A 14 6.06 4.30 -9.70
N ALA A 15 4.72 4.35 -9.79
CA ALA A 15 4.03 4.81 -10.99
C ALA A 15 4.30 6.31 -11.29
N ALA A 16 4.36 7.15 -10.24
CA ALA A 16 4.70 8.56 -10.38
C ALA A 16 6.15 8.75 -10.88
N ALA A 17 7.10 8.01 -10.30
CA ALA A 17 8.50 8.05 -10.72
C ALA A 17 8.67 7.58 -12.17
N GLY A 18 7.97 6.51 -12.57
CA GLY A 18 7.95 6.05 -13.96
C GLY A 18 7.40 7.10 -14.92
N ALA A 19 6.30 7.76 -14.56
CA ALA A 19 5.70 8.81 -15.40
C ALA A 19 6.60 10.05 -15.51
N LEU A 20 7.29 10.45 -14.44
CA LEU A 20 8.31 11.52 -14.46
C LEU A 20 9.47 11.18 -15.40
N ALA A 21 9.94 9.93 -15.35
CA ALA A 21 11.10 9.47 -16.12
C ALA A 21 10.79 9.25 -17.61
N THR A 22 9.52 8.95 -17.96
CA THR A 22 9.08 8.64 -19.33
C THR A 22 8.23 9.74 -19.99
N ALA A 23 8.11 10.89 -19.34
CA ALA A 23 7.38 12.05 -19.90
C ALA A 23 7.99 12.53 -21.23
N PRO A 24 7.25 13.24 -22.08
CA PRO A 24 7.78 13.84 -23.31
C PRO A 24 9.00 14.75 -23.07
N ARG A 25 9.09 15.35 -21.88
CA ARG A 25 10.28 16.02 -21.35
C ARG A 25 10.61 15.35 -20.02
N PRO A 26 11.46 14.30 -20.02
CA PRO A 26 11.80 13.55 -18.83
C PRO A 26 12.49 14.42 -17.77
N VAL A 27 12.18 14.13 -16.49
CA VAL A 27 12.92 14.73 -15.38
C VAL A 27 14.20 13.90 -15.17
N PRO A 28 15.39 14.51 -15.37
CA PRO A 28 16.65 13.76 -15.46
C PRO A 28 17.18 13.24 -14.12
N ARG A 29 16.63 13.68 -13.00
CA ARG A 29 16.99 13.20 -11.67
C ARG A 29 15.73 13.02 -10.82
N ILE A 30 15.48 11.78 -10.39
CA ILE A 30 14.33 11.43 -9.57
C ILE A 30 14.83 10.64 -8.37
N ASP A 31 14.53 11.11 -7.16
CA ASP A 31 14.79 10.39 -5.92
C ASP A 31 13.44 9.89 -5.35
N VAL A 32 13.26 8.57 -5.21
CA VAL A 32 12.12 7.96 -4.51
C VAL A 32 12.55 7.66 -3.09
N VAL A 33 11.84 8.19 -2.10
CA VAL A 33 12.14 8.03 -0.66
C VAL A 33 11.06 7.19 -0.01
N ASP A 34 11.43 6.06 0.60
CA ASP A 34 10.49 5.18 1.32
C ASP A 34 11.04 4.80 2.70
N ARG A 35 10.21 4.95 3.73
CA ARG A 35 10.54 4.59 5.11
C ARG A 35 10.74 3.08 5.29
N GLY A 36 10.08 2.27 4.49
CA GLY A 36 10.19 0.82 4.54
C GLY A 36 11.55 0.32 4.10
N HIS A 37 12.05 -0.74 4.73
CA HIS A 37 13.27 -1.42 4.27
C HIS A 37 13.09 -2.10 2.90
N ARG A 38 11.84 -2.32 2.48
CA ARG A 38 11.46 -2.86 1.18
C ARG A 38 10.29 -2.07 0.62
N LEU A 39 10.26 -1.94 -0.70
CA LEU A 39 9.15 -1.31 -1.44
C LEU A 39 7.83 -2.05 -1.25
N GLY A 40 6.75 -1.45 -1.70
CA GLY A 40 5.43 -2.06 -1.78
C GLY A 40 4.36 -1.44 -0.88
N GLY A 41 4.74 -0.79 0.20
CA GLY A 41 3.79 -0.13 1.11
C GLY A 41 2.69 -1.10 1.58
N ARG A 42 1.42 -0.81 1.27
CA ARG A 42 0.26 -1.66 1.63
C ARG A 42 0.12 -2.94 0.79
N MET A 43 0.96 -3.16 -0.20
CA MET A 43 1.15 -4.44 -0.88
C MET A 43 2.25 -5.29 -0.21
N ALA A 44 2.54 -5.04 1.07
CA ALA A 44 3.58 -5.73 1.82
C ALA A 44 3.27 -7.21 2.01
N VAL A 45 4.31 -8.02 1.90
CA VAL A 45 4.30 -9.46 2.17
C VAL A 45 5.20 -9.82 3.34
N ARG A 46 5.00 -11.01 3.88
CA ARG A 46 5.88 -11.62 4.87
C ARG A 46 6.19 -13.05 4.46
N THR A 47 7.42 -13.49 4.66
CA THR A 47 7.77 -14.91 4.65
C THR A 47 7.56 -15.47 6.06
N LEU A 48 6.77 -16.52 6.19
CA LEU A 48 6.54 -17.20 7.45
C LEU A 48 7.85 -17.83 7.95
N ARG A 49 8.21 -17.58 9.20
CA ARG A 49 9.48 -18.06 9.77
C ARG A 49 9.33 -19.36 10.54
N HIS A 50 8.13 -19.64 11.00
CA HIS A 50 7.81 -20.75 11.90
C HIS A 50 6.49 -21.41 11.47
N GLY A 51 6.23 -22.59 12.03
CA GLY A 51 5.00 -23.34 11.78
C GLY A 51 5.10 -24.32 10.61
N PRO A 52 3.99 -24.99 10.28
CA PRO A 52 3.99 -26.04 9.25
C PRO A 52 4.30 -25.49 7.84
N TRP A 53 4.10 -24.21 7.61
CA TRP A 53 4.32 -23.54 6.34
C TRP A 53 5.48 -22.53 6.39
N ALA A 54 6.53 -22.83 7.18
CA ALA A 54 7.73 -22.00 7.19
C ALA A 54 8.32 -21.87 5.77
N GLY A 55 8.65 -20.65 5.37
CA GLY A 55 9.08 -20.32 3.99
C GLY A 55 7.97 -19.82 3.08
N HIS A 56 6.70 -20.08 3.39
CA HIS A 56 5.55 -19.59 2.62
C HIS A 56 5.44 -18.07 2.71
N ILE A 57 5.09 -17.44 1.57
CA ILE A 57 4.91 -15.98 1.47
C ILE A 57 3.43 -15.66 1.64
N VAL A 58 3.10 -14.72 2.50
CA VAL A 58 1.73 -14.23 2.72
C VAL A 58 1.58 -12.76 2.42
N ASP A 59 0.46 -12.36 1.80
CA ASP A 59 0.09 -10.95 1.65
C ASP A 59 -0.62 -10.46 2.91
N LEU A 60 -0.03 -9.46 3.56
CA LEU A 60 -0.53 -8.91 4.83
C LEU A 60 -1.44 -7.70 4.66
N GLY A 61 -1.34 -7.01 3.53
CA GLY A 61 -2.10 -5.81 3.23
C GLY A 61 -3.19 -6.09 2.20
N ALA A 62 -3.05 -5.56 0.99
CA ALA A 62 -3.96 -5.90 -0.10
C ALA A 62 -3.94 -7.41 -0.37
N SER A 63 -5.12 -7.98 -0.58
CA SER A 63 -5.27 -9.43 -0.81
C SER A 63 -5.27 -9.79 -2.29
N TYR A 64 -5.66 -8.87 -3.15
CA TYR A 64 -5.78 -9.06 -4.60
C TYR A 64 -5.85 -7.70 -5.30
N PHE A 65 -5.88 -7.73 -6.62
CA PHE A 65 -6.22 -6.57 -7.45
C PHE A 65 -7.20 -6.94 -8.56
N THR A 66 -7.82 -5.92 -9.14
CA THR A 66 -8.74 -6.03 -10.27
C THR A 66 -8.29 -5.05 -11.35
N VAL A 67 -8.74 -5.28 -12.59
CA VAL A 67 -8.47 -4.43 -13.74
C VAL A 67 -9.78 -3.81 -14.23
N GLY A 68 -9.82 -2.51 -14.33
CA GLY A 68 -10.97 -1.75 -14.81
C GLY A 68 -10.61 -0.74 -15.91
N ARG A 69 -9.32 -0.41 -16.07
CA ARG A 69 -8.83 0.54 -17.06
C ARG A 69 -7.79 -0.08 -17.99
N PRO A 70 -7.86 0.19 -19.30
CA PRO A 70 -6.93 -0.38 -20.26
C PRO A 70 -5.46 -0.07 -19.97
N GLU A 71 -5.18 1.13 -19.43
CA GLU A 71 -3.81 1.54 -19.11
C GLU A 71 -3.18 0.67 -18.01
N PHE A 72 -3.97 0.29 -17.01
CA PHE A 72 -3.50 -0.66 -15.98
C PHE A 72 -3.55 -2.09 -16.50
N GLY A 73 -4.51 -2.40 -17.39
CA GLY A 73 -4.58 -3.69 -18.09
C GLY A 73 -3.27 -4.05 -18.78
N ALA A 74 -2.68 -3.11 -19.53
CA ALA A 74 -1.39 -3.33 -20.20
C ALA A 74 -0.25 -3.69 -19.25
N VAL A 75 -0.25 -3.12 -18.03
CA VAL A 75 0.72 -3.48 -16.99
C VAL A 75 0.48 -4.89 -16.47
N VAL A 76 -0.80 -5.25 -16.28
CA VAL A 76 -1.19 -6.58 -15.80
C VAL A 76 -0.90 -7.64 -16.84
N ASP A 77 -1.08 -7.35 -18.14
CA ASP A 77 -0.74 -8.25 -19.25
C ASP A 77 0.77 -8.59 -19.26
N ASP A 78 1.64 -7.60 -19.02
CA ASP A 78 3.08 -7.83 -18.83
C ASP A 78 3.35 -8.74 -17.61
N TRP A 79 2.73 -8.47 -16.47
CA TRP A 79 2.88 -9.31 -15.28
C TRP A 79 2.40 -10.74 -15.51
N LEU A 80 1.29 -10.95 -16.22
CA LEU A 80 0.78 -12.26 -16.59
C LEU A 80 1.75 -12.99 -17.53
N ALA A 81 2.24 -12.30 -18.56
CA ALA A 81 3.19 -12.87 -19.53
C ALA A 81 4.51 -13.30 -18.86
N ARG A 82 4.93 -12.60 -17.81
CA ARG A 82 6.14 -12.88 -17.03
C ARG A 82 5.90 -13.84 -15.84
N GLY A 83 4.67 -14.30 -15.62
CA GLY A 83 4.31 -15.16 -14.49
C GLY A 83 4.37 -14.46 -13.12
N LEU A 84 4.41 -13.13 -13.08
CA LEU A 84 4.43 -12.34 -11.84
C LEU A 84 3.03 -12.21 -11.24
N ALA A 85 1.99 -12.25 -12.06
CA ALA A 85 0.60 -12.28 -11.66
C ALA A 85 -0.10 -13.52 -12.23
N ARG A 86 -1.22 -13.89 -11.61
CA ARG A 86 -2.12 -14.95 -12.10
C ARG A 86 -3.57 -14.55 -11.89
N PRO A 87 -4.53 -14.98 -12.73
CA PRO A 87 -5.93 -14.98 -12.38
C PRO A 87 -6.12 -15.79 -11.09
N TRP A 88 -6.88 -15.26 -10.16
CA TRP A 88 -7.18 -15.96 -8.90
C TRP A 88 -8.60 -16.47 -8.91
N SER A 89 -9.59 -15.57 -8.85
CA SER A 89 -10.99 -15.95 -8.88
C SER A 89 -11.89 -14.79 -9.30
N ASP A 90 -12.94 -15.09 -10.05
CA ASP A 90 -14.08 -14.20 -10.28
C ASP A 90 -15.25 -14.47 -9.30
N ARG A 91 -15.11 -15.48 -8.43
CA ARG A 91 -16.13 -15.91 -7.47
C ARG A 91 -15.57 -15.86 -6.06
N PHE A 92 -16.22 -15.08 -5.19
CA PHE A 92 -15.89 -15.02 -3.77
C PHE A 92 -17.08 -15.46 -2.94
N ALA A 93 -16.79 -16.10 -1.81
CA ALA A 93 -17.75 -16.39 -0.79
C ALA A 93 -18.16 -15.10 -0.06
N VAL A 94 -19.38 -15.09 0.46
CA VAL A 94 -19.90 -14.04 1.33
C VAL A 94 -20.62 -14.72 2.49
N ILE A 95 -20.17 -14.47 3.70
CA ILE A 95 -20.91 -14.84 4.91
C ILE A 95 -21.79 -13.65 5.27
N GLY A 96 -23.12 -13.88 5.24
CA GLY A 96 -24.14 -12.89 5.62
C GLY A 96 -24.22 -12.68 7.14
N ALA A 97 -24.95 -11.65 7.56
CA ALA A 97 -25.19 -11.39 8.99
C ALA A 97 -25.95 -12.52 9.70
N ASP A 98 -26.67 -13.36 8.95
CA ASP A 98 -27.35 -14.57 9.40
C ASP A 98 -26.43 -15.80 9.50
N GLY A 99 -25.15 -15.65 9.13
CA GLY A 99 -24.17 -16.72 9.08
C GLY A 99 -24.25 -17.60 7.84
N HIS A 100 -25.16 -17.31 6.89
CA HIS A 100 -25.27 -18.08 5.65
C HIS A 100 -24.12 -17.73 4.71
N LEU A 101 -23.53 -18.77 4.07
CA LEU A 101 -22.46 -18.63 3.10
C LEU A 101 -23.05 -18.74 1.69
N ASP A 102 -22.90 -17.67 0.92
CA ASP A 102 -23.23 -17.60 -0.49
C ASP A 102 -21.96 -17.40 -1.33
N VAL A 103 -22.02 -17.72 -2.62
CA VAL A 103 -20.93 -17.45 -3.58
C VAL A 103 -21.42 -16.48 -4.64
N HIS A 104 -20.71 -15.37 -4.80
CA HIS A 104 -21.06 -14.32 -5.75
C HIS A 104 -20.00 -14.14 -6.83
N GLU A 105 -20.47 -14.03 -8.07
CA GLU A 105 -19.63 -13.64 -9.20
C GLU A 105 -19.32 -12.15 -9.17
N GLY A 106 -18.15 -11.79 -9.71
CA GLY A 106 -17.67 -10.41 -9.79
C GLY A 106 -16.53 -10.28 -10.81
N PRO A 107 -15.84 -9.15 -10.82
CA PRO A 107 -14.67 -8.99 -11.70
C PRO A 107 -13.61 -10.02 -11.34
N MET A 108 -12.85 -10.47 -12.37
CA MET A 108 -11.67 -11.30 -12.14
C MET A 108 -10.72 -10.61 -11.17
N ARG A 109 -10.34 -11.33 -10.12
CA ARG A 109 -9.34 -10.91 -9.15
C ARG A 109 -8.04 -11.61 -9.46
N PHE A 110 -6.97 -10.87 -9.36
CA PHE A 110 -5.62 -11.33 -9.65
C PHE A 110 -4.80 -11.40 -8.37
N ALA A 111 -3.93 -12.38 -8.31
CA ALA A 111 -2.94 -12.58 -7.25
C ALA A 111 -1.52 -12.59 -7.84
N ALA A 112 -0.52 -12.61 -6.99
CA ALA A 112 0.88 -12.73 -7.39
C ALA A 112 1.51 -13.94 -6.67
N PRO A 113 2.03 -14.95 -7.40
CA PRO A 113 2.68 -16.12 -6.77
C PRO A 113 3.83 -15.75 -5.83
N GLY A 114 4.61 -14.72 -6.15
CA GLY A 114 5.66 -14.17 -5.30
C GLY A 114 5.17 -13.13 -4.27
N GLY A 115 3.85 -12.95 -4.13
CA GLY A 115 3.23 -11.90 -3.31
C GLY A 115 3.11 -10.57 -4.03
N LEU A 116 2.10 -9.78 -3.66
CA LEU A 116 1.79 -8.52 -4.34
C LEU A 116 2.94 -7.50 -4.33
N ARG A 117 3.84 -7.59 -3.34
CA ARG A 117 5.05 -6.75 -3.31
C ARG A 117 5.92 -6.95 -4.54
N SER A 118 6.06 -8.18 -5.05
CA SER A 118 6.91 -8.47 -6.21
C SER A 118 6.49 -7.68 -7.46
N LEU A 119 5.21 -7.32 -7.57
CA LEU A 119 4.69 -6.49 -8.65
C LEU A 119 5.23 -5.05 -8.57
N VAL A 120 5.31 -4.49 -7.37
CA VAL A 120 5.88 -3.16 -7.15
C VAL A 120 7.39 -3.16 -7.35
N GLU A 121 8.07 -4.20 -6.88
CA GLU A 121 9.51 -4.40 -7.08
C GLU A 121 9.82 -4.52 -8.58
N SER A 122 9.03 -5.29 -9.34
CA SER A 122 9.17 -5.40 -10.80
C SER A 122 8.98 -4.06 -11.54
N LEU A 123 7.99 -3.25 -11.12
CA LEU A 123 7.85 -1.89 -11.67
C LEU A 123 9.05 -1.02 -11.35
N ALA A 124 9.58 -1.11 -10.13
CA ALA A 124 10.75 -0.33 -9.73
C ALA A 124 12.03 -0.75 -10.48
N GLU A 125 12.20 -2.05 -10.73
CA GLU A 125 13.31 -2.60 -11.54
C GLU A 125 13.24 -2.14 -13.01
N SER A 126 12.06 -1.83 -13.50
CA SER A 126 11.84 -1.33 -14.87
C SER A 126 12.10 0.18 -15.01
N LEU A 127 12.35 0.90 -13.91
CA LEU A 127 12.64 2.32 -13.96
C LEU A 127 14.03 2.58 -14.57
N PRO A 128 14.20 3.69 -15.32
CA PRO A 128 15.51 4.09 -15.82
C PRO A 128 16.55 4.27 -14.70
N SER A 129 17.82 4.09 -15.01
CA SER A 129 18.95 4.19 -14.06
C SER A 129 19.07 5.55 -13.36
N ASP A 130 18.47 6.58 -13.93
CA ASP A 130 18.43 7.94 -13.36
C ASP A 130 17.45 8.08 -12.19
N VAL A 131 16.58 7.08 -11.98
CA VAL A 131 15.68 7.02 -10.82
C VAL A 131 16.40 6.31 -9.68
N ARG A 132 16.61 7.02 -8.58
CA ARG A 132 17.22 6.49 -7.36
C ARG A 132 16.18 6.14 -6.34
N VAL A 133 16.08 4.87 -5.96
CA VAL A 133 15.20 4.42 -4.89
C VAL A 133 15.98 4.33 -3.58
N ARG A 134 15.51 5.05 -2.56
CA ARG A 134 16.06 5.11 -1.21
C ARG A 134 15.07 4.44 -0.24
N SER A 135 15.27 3.16 0.03
CA SER A 135 14.56 2.43 1.10
C SER A 135 15.18 2.72 2.46
N ALA A 136 14.46 2.40 3.55
CA ALA A 136 14.85 2.72 4.92
C ALA A 136 15.24 4.21 5.08
N ALA A 137 14.46 5.09 4.45
CA ALA A 137 14.68 6.53 4.41
C ALA A 137 13.36 7.25 4.73
N GLU A 138 13.30 7.90 5.88
CA GLU A 138 12.11 8.61 6.34
C GLU A 138 12.14 10.06 5.90
N ALA A 139 11.05 10.48 5.25
CA ALA A 139 10.82 11.86 4.87
C ALA A 139 10.40 12.68 6.09
N GLY A 140 11.16 13.73 6.38
CA GLY A 140 10.90 14.69 7.44
C GLY A 140 10.25 15.97 6.92
N GLN A 141 10.80 17.13 7.30
CA GLN A 141 10.24 18.43 6.92
C GLN A 141 10.49 18.75 5.43
N LEU A 142 9.47 19.34 4.80
CA LEU A 142 9.57 19.92 3.46
C LEU A 142 9.62 21.45 3.62
N ARG A 143 10.63 22.10 3.06
CA ARG A 143 10.85 23.55 3.15
C ARG A 143 11.38 24.13 1.86
N ARG A 144 11.33 25.43 1.72
CA ARG A 144 12.04 26.10 0.62
C ARG A 144 13.55 25.98 0.82
N GLY A 145 14.22 25.57 -0.21
CA GLY A 145 15.66 25.43 -0.31
C GLY A 145 16.31 26.57 -1.09
N THR A 146 17.45 26.30 -1.68
CA THR A 146 18.18 27.27 -2.49
C THR A 146 17.50 27.50 -3.85
N GLY A 147 17.41 28.76 -4.29
CA GLY A 147 16.89 29.10 -5.62
C GLY A 147 15.43 28.68 -5.83
N ASP A 148 14.61 28.86 -4.82
CA ASP A 148 13.15 28.57 -4.85
C ASP A 148 12.77 27.08 -5.03
N ARG A 149 13.75 26.18 -4.87
CA ARG A 149 13.56 24.74 -4.91
C ARG A 149 12.98 24.22 -3.59
N TRP A 150 12.43 23.01 -3.63
CA TRP A 150 12.04 22.29 -2.43
C TRP A 150 13.20 21.52 -1.83
N ALA A 151 13.35 21.58 -0.51
CA ALA A 151 14.29 20.79 0.27
C ALA A 151 13.49 19.87 1.21
N LEU A 152 13.66 18.58 1.07
CA LEU A 152 13.08 17.54 1.93
C LEU A 152 14.17 16.98 2.83
N ASP A 153 13.98 17.05 4.13
CA ASP A 153 14.86 16.39 5.07
C ASP A 153 14.61 14.87 5.05
N VAL A 154 15.66 14.08 4.87
CA VAL A 154 15.59 12.62 4.81
C VAL A 154 16.49 12.03 5.87
N THR A 155 15.93 11.17 6.72
CA THR A 155 16.65 10.50 7.79
C THR A 155 16.70 8.99 7.52
N ALA A 156 17.86 8.36 7.66
CA ALA A 156 17.97 6.90 7.57
C ALA A 156 17.19 6.24 8.71
N VAL A 157 16.40 5.21 8.40
CA VAL A 157 15.68 4.42 9.39
C VAL A 157 16.59 3.31 9.90
N SER A 158 16.92 3.35 11.19
CA SER A 158 17.72 2.30 11.84
C SER A 158 16.98 0.95 11.76
N GLY A 159 17.71 -0.12 11.49
CA GLY A 159 17.17 -1.47 11.53
C GLY A 159 16.80 -1.89 12.96
N ALA A 160 15.89 -2.85 13.09
CA ALA A 160 15.47 -3.40 14.40
C ALA A 160 16.63 -3.96 15.26
N ASN A 161 17.80 -4.17 14.67
CA ASN A 161 19.02 -4.67 15.32
C ASN A 161 20.10 -3.57 15.49
N ALA A 162 19.74 -2.28 15.34
CA ALA A 162 20.70 -1.23 15.62
C ALA A 162 21.12 -1.26 17.10
N PRO A 163 22.41 -1.05 17.42
CA PRO A 163 22.86 -0.94 18.79
C PRO A 163 22.10 0.14 19.56
N ALA A 164 21.83 -0.07 20.84
CA ALA A 164 21.05 0.88 21.66
C ALA A 164 21.79 2.22 21.89
N ASP A 165 23.09 2.23 21.67
CA ASP A 165 24.00 3.38 21.77
C ASP A 165 24.37 3.98 20.39
N ALA A 166 23.71 3.54 19.31
CA ALA A 166 23.91 4.13 17.98
C ALA A 166 23.45 5.59 17.98
N GLU A 167 24.30 6.49 17.48
CA GLU A 167 23.96 7.90 17.29
C GLU A 167 22.75 8.00 16.36
N GLU A 168 21.75 8.82 16.73
CA GLU A 168 20.59 9.03 15.87
C GLU A 168 21.03 9.59 14.51
N PRO A 169 20.56 8.99 13.39
CA PRO A 169 20.90 9.45 12.07
C PRO A 169 20.47 10.91 11.86
N ARG A 170 21.41 11.75 11.42
CA ARG A 170 21.11 13.16 11.12
C ARG A 170 20.35 13.28 9.80
N PRO A 171 19.34 14.16 9.72
CA PRO A 171 18.66 14.45 8.48
C PRO A 171 19.63 14.97 7.42
N THR A 172 19.49 14.46 6.20
CA THR A 172 20.22 14.95 5.03
C THR A 172 19.21 15.55 4.06
N PRO A 173 19.33 16.83 3.66
CA PRO A 173 18.37 17.44 2.75
C PRO A 173 18.56 16.92 1.33
N LEU A 174 17.45 16.58 0.67
CA LEU A 174 17.35 16.39 -0.77
C LEU A 174 16.66 17.60 -1.38
N GLU A 175 17.22 18.17 -2.44
CA GLU A 175 16.63 19.30 -3.14
C GLU A 175 16.06 18.88 -4.49
N ALA A 176 14.86 19.38 -4.81
CA ALA A 176 14.17 19.15 -6.08
C ALA A 176 13.31 20.35 -6.49
N ASP A 177 13.02 20.40 -7.78
CA ASP A 177 12.13 21.43 -8.35
C ASP A 177 10.65 21.07 -8.12
N VAL A 178 10.33 19.77 -8.07
CA VAL A 178 8.98 19.27 -7.84
C VAL A 178 8.97 18.10 -6.86
N VAL A 179 7.87 17.93 -6.10
CA VAL A 179 7.73 16.89 -5.07
C VAL A 179 6.38 16.20 -5.18
N GLY A 180 6.38 14.87 -5.29
CA GLY A 180 5.20 14.01 -5.26
C GLY A 180 5.08 13.28 -3.92
N LEU A 181 3.99 13.51 -3.17
CA LEU A 181 3.69 12.82 -1.92
C LEU A 181 2.73 11.66 -2.23
N CYS A 182 3.26 10.43 -2.25
CA CYS A 182 2.55 9.21 -2.64
C CYS A 182 2.34 8.22 -1.46
N GLN A 183 2.59 8.66 -0.24
CA GLN A 183 2.20 7.96 0.98
C GLN A 183 0.70 8.18 1.28
N PRO A 184 0.08 7.43 2.25
CA PRO A 184 -1.28 7.70 2.68
C PRO A 184 -1.51 9.18 2.98
N THR A 185 -2.65 9.74 2.53
CA THR A 185 -2.91 11.19 2.66
C THR A 185 -2.84 11.70 4.10
N SER A 186 -3.12 10.86 5.10
CA SER A 186 -2.91 11.20 6.51
C SER A 186 -1.44 11.46 6.86
N GLN A 187 -0.51 10.71 6.26
CA GLN A 187 0.94 10.92 6.43
C GLN A 187 1.42 12.11 5.59
N ALA A 188 0.90 12.28 4.37
CA ALA A 188 1.16 13.46 3.56
C ALA A 188 0.71 14.74 4.29
N LEU A 189 -0.49 14.73 4.88
CA LEU A 189 -1.03 15.83 5.67
C LEU A 189 -0.13 16.15 6.88
N GLN A 190 0.35 15.14 7.59
CA GLN A 190 1.27 15.33 8.72
C GLN A 190 2.56 16.00 8.25
N LEU A 191 3.14 15.56 7.13
CA LEU A 191 4.33 16.16 6.54
C LEU A 191 4.07 17.62 6.12
N LEU A 192 2.97 17.89 5.40
CA LEU A 192 2.61 19.23 4.97
C LEU A 192 2.41 20.21 6.17
N ARG A 193 1.78 19.74 7.25
CA ARG A 193 1.55 20.57 8.44
C ARG A 193 2.78 20.79 9.31
N SER A 194 3.74 19.86 9.30
CA SER A 194 5.00 20.00 10.03
C SER A 194 6.03 20.86 9.28
N SER A 195 5.74 21.19 8.02
CA SER A 195 6.62 21.96 7.16
C SER A 195 6.49 23.46 7.47
N PRO A 196 7.60 24.18 7.70
CA PRO A 196 7.60 25.61 8.00
C PRO A 196 7.36 26.47 6.75
N ALA A 197 6.98 25.88 5.63
CA ALA A 197 6.71 26.60 4.39
C ALA A 197 5.50 27.51 4.57
N ASP A 198 5.74 28.76 4.64
CA ASP A 198 4.83 29.88 4.87
C ASP A 198 3.62 29.84 3.92
N GLY A 199 2.48 29.35 4.38
CA GLY A 199 1.22 29.45 3.67
C GLY A 199 1.10 28.74 2.32
N ASP A 200 2.18 28.53 1.60
CA ASP A 200 2.23 27.97 0.23
C ASP A 200 1.55 26.59 0.11
N LEU A 201 1.65 25.76 1.15
CA LEU A 201 1.09 24.40 1.14
C LEU A 201 -0.17 24.25 2.00
N ALA A 202 -0.69 25.33 2.57
CA ALA A 202 -1.87 25.29 3.43
C ALA A 202 -3.11 24.78 2.67
N GLY A 203 -3.35 25.27 1.45
CA GLY A 203 -4.44 24.82 0.60
C GLY A 203 -4.34 23.33 0.24
N LEU A 204 -3.13 22.83 0.00
CA LEU A 204 -2.89 21.42 -0.25
C LEU A 204 -3.14 20.56 1.00
N ALA A 205 -2.72 21.04 2.17
CA ALA A 205 -2.97 20.38 3.45
C ALA A 205 -4.47 20.33 3.75
N ASP A 206 -5.20 21.43 3.57
CA ASP A 206 -6.65 21.50 3.78
C ASP A 206 -7.40 20.58 2.82
N ALA A 207 -6.96 20.48 1.57
CA ALA A 207 -7.53 19.54 0.60
C ALA A 207 -7.25 18.07 0.95
N CYS A 208 -6.17 17.76 1.69
CA CYS A 208 -5.86 16.42 2.19
C CYS A 208 -6.66 16.06 3.47
N ALA A 209 -6.99 17.04 4.30
CA ALA A 209 -7.55 16.83 5.64
C ALA A 209 -8.84 15.99 5.70
N PRO A 210 -9.79 16.09 4.75
CA PRO A 210 -10.99 15.26 4.74
C PRO A 210 -10.71 13.77 4.48
N ARG A 211 -9.57 13.42 3.88
CA ARG A 211 -9.26 12.07 3.43
C ARG A 211 -8.67 11.22 4.54
N ARG A 212 -9.57 10.66 5.34
CA ARG A 212 -9.20 9.80 6.47
C ARG A 212 -8.93 8.37 6.03
N TYR A 213 -8.25 7.63 6.89
CA TYR A 213 -8.01 6.21 6.74
C TYR A 213 -8.58 5.42 7.89
N GLU A 214 -9.07 4.25 7.57
CA GLU A 214 -9.48 3.25 8.55
C GLU A 214 -8.35 2.29 8.84
N PRO A 215 -8.14 1.92 10.12
CA PRO A 215 -7.18 0.88 10.47
C PRO A 215 -7.77 -0.51 10.22
N LEU A 216 -6.89 -1.52 10.16
CA LEU A 216 -7.25 -2.92 10.30
C LEU A 216 -6.10 -3.72 10.94
N LEU A 217 -6.43 -4.90 11.42
CA LEU A 217 -5.49 -5.93 11.83
C LEU A 217 -5.57 -7.08 10.83
N ALA A 218 -4.41 -7.55 10.36
CA ALA A 218 -4.32 -8.73 9.51
C ALA A 218 -3.81 -9.90 10.35
N LEU A 219 -4.67 -10.88 10.60
CA LEU A 219 -4.33 -12.16 11.19
C LEU A 219 -3.75 -13.06 10.09
N VAL A 220 -2.62 -13.70 10.37
CA VAL A 220 -2.10 -14.83 9.60
C VAL A 220 -2.14 -16.07 10.48
N ALA A 221 -2.85 -17.09 10.06
CA ALA A 221 -3.01 -18.31 10.84
C ALA A 221 -2.71 -19.55 9.99
N GLN A 222 -2.02 -20.54 10.57
CA GLN A 222 -1.52 -21.73 9.89
C GLN A 222 -2.09 -23.00 10.52
N TRP A 223 -2.53 -23.93 9.69
CA TRP A 223 -2.95 -25.28 10.06
C TRP A 223 -2.02 -26.31 9.42
N PRO A 224 -1.91 -27.54 9.95
CA PRO A 224 -1.13 -28.61 9.31
C PRO A 224 -1.71 -29.02 7.98
N THR A 225 -3.05 -29.05 7.89
CA THR A 225 -3.83 -29.40 6.72
C THR A 225 -5.06 -28.51 6.61
N ARG A 226 -5.55 -28.30 5.42
CA ARG A 226 -6.82 -27.59 5.17
C ARG A 226 -7.97 -28.39 5.76
N SER A 227 -8.84 -27.72 6.53
CA SER A 227 -10.05 -28.28 7.11
C SER A 227 -11.30 -27.44 6.88
N TRP A 228 -11.22 -26.41 6.04
CA TRP A 228 -12.35 -25.56 5.61
C TRP A 228 -12.77 -25.88 4.20
N ASP A 229 -14.03 -25.56 3.90
CA ASP A 229 -14.60 -25.68 2.57
C ASP A 229 -13.84 -24.80 1.56
N GLU A 230 -13.87 -25.22 0.29
CA GLU A 230 -13.12 -24.52 -0.76
C GLU A 230 -13.72 -23.14 -1.03
N PHE A 231 -12.92 -22.11 -0.82
CA PHE A 231 -13.17 -20.74 -1.25
C PHE A 231 -11.85 -20.04 -1.57
N ALA A 232 -11.88 -19.08 -2.49
CA ALA A 232 -10.71 -18.24 -2.78
C ALA A 232 -10.60 -17.10 -1.76
N GLY A 233 -11.63 -16.28 -1.67
CA GLY A 233 -11.79 -15.21 -0.68
C GLY A 233 -13.22 -15.17 -0.18
N CYS A 234 -13.39 -14.70 1.05
CA CYS A 234 -14.68 -14.60 1.72
C CYS A 234 -14.86 -13.21 2.32
N PHE A 235 -15.87 -12.47 1.84
CA PHE A 235 -16.33 -11.27 2.54
C PHE A 235 -17.24 -11.68 3.70
N VAL A 236 -17.06 -11.02 4.84
CA VAL A 236 -17.86 -11.29 6.03
C VAL A 236 -18.66 -10.03 6.36
N ASN A 237 -19.98 -10.15 6.21
CA ASN A 237 -20.93 -9.06 6.45
C ASN A 237 -21.62 -9.24 7.81
N GLY A 238 -21.66 -8.16 8.60
CA GLY A 238 -22.37 -8.17 9.88
C GLY A 238 -21.57 -8.76 11.06
N ASP A 239 -20.38 -9.34 10.84
CA ASP A 239 -19.51 -9.75 11.95
C ASP A 239 -18.74 -8.52 12.50
N PRO A 240 -18.71 -8.29 13.81
CA PRO A 240 -18.03 -7.12 14.39
C PRO A 240 -16.50 -7.24 14.35
N THR A 241 -15.95 -8.43 14.17
CA THR A 241 -14.53 -8.74 14.29
C THR A 241 -13.84 -8.87 12.94
N ILE A 242 -14.36 -9.71 12.05
CA ILE A 242 -13.77 -10.04 10.74
C ILE A 242 -14.59 -9.41 9.62
N GLY A 243 -13.89 -8.80 8.65
CA GLY A 243 -14.50 -8.26 7.43
C GLY A 243 -14.14 -9.02 6.16
N PHE A 244 -13.02 -9.76 6.17
CA PHE A 244 -12.56 -10.51 5.00
C PHE A 244 -11.63 -11.64 5.40
N ILE A 245 -11.72 -12.79 4.71
CA ILE A 245 -10.81 -13.93 4.86
C ILE A 245 -10.32 -14.34 3.46
N ALA A 246 -9.02 -14.55 3.30
CA ALA A 246 -8.42 -15.14 2.11
C ALA A 246 -7.83 -16.51 2.43
N ASP A 247 -8.07 -17.49 1.57
CA ASP A 247 -7.28 -18.70 1.52
C ASP A 247 -5.96 -18.38 0.80
N ASP A 248 -4.87 -18.29 1.55
CA ASP A 248 -3.59 -17.85 0.99
C ASP A 248 -2.94 -18.91 0.14
N GLY A 249 -3.12 -20.19 0.46
CA GLY A 249 -2.62 -21.28 -0.37
C GLY A 249 -3.33 -21.38 -1.72
N ASP A 250 -4.64 -21.16 -1.77
CA ASP A 250 -5.39 -21.03 -3.02
C ASP A 250 -4.92 -19.79 -3.80
N ARG A 251 -4.78 -18.66 -3.13
CA ARG A 251 -4.27 -17.41 -3.72
C ARG A 251 -2.88 -17.58 -4.34
N ARG A 252 -1.97 -18.33 -3.70
CA ARG A 252 -0.63 -18.65 -4.23
C ARG A 252 -0.67 -19.73 -5.31
N GLY A 253 -1.63 -20.65 -5.22
CA GLY A 253 -1.71 -21.83 -6.05
C GLY A 253 -0.80 -22.97 -5.57
N ASP A 254 -0.38 -22.97 -4.31
CA ASP A 254 0.48 -23.98 -3.69
C ASP A 254 -0.25 -24.86 -2.66
N GLY A 255 -1.51 -24.53 -2.34
CA GLY A 255 -2.36 -25.33 -1.47
C GLY A 255 -1.99 -25.27 0.02
N ALA A 256 -1.16 -24.32 0.43
CA ALA A 256 -0.78 -24.14 1.83
C ALA A 256 -2.03 -23.92 2.72
N ALA A 257 -2.11 -24.60 3.86
CA ALA A 257 -3.20 -24.42 4.80
C ALA A 257 -2.97 -23.15 5.65
N VAL A 258 -3.06 -21.99 5.00
CA VAL A 258 -2.84 -20.66 5.58
C VAL A 258 -4.01 -19.76 5.25
N LEU A 259 -4.62 -19.17 6.28
CA LEU A 259 -5.64 -18.14 6.13
C LEU A 259 -5.07 -16.77 6.51
N VAL A 260 -5.43 -15.76 5.74
CA VAL A 260 -5.19 -14.35 6.09
C VAL A 260 -6.54 -13.68 6.29
N ALA A 261 -6.83 -13.25 7.52
CA ALA A 261 -8.08 -12.59 7.86
C ALA A 261 -7.86 -11.13 8.21
N HIS A 262 -8.70 -10.25 7.65
CA HIS A 262 -8.70 -8.83 7.95
C HIS A 262 -9.84 -8.50 8.92
N SER A 263 -9.49 -7.81 10.01
CA SER A 263 -10.49 -7.33 10.96
C SER A 263 -11.36 -6.22 10.36
N THR A 264 -12.47 -5.94 11.04
CA THR A 264 -13.18 -4.68 10.84
C THR A 264 -12.39 -3.50 11.43
N PRO A 265 -12.59 -2.26 10.95
CA PRO A 265 -11.98 -1.08 11.54
C PRO A 265 -12.39 -0.85 12.99
N GLY A 266 -13.66 -1.15 13.31
CA GLY A 266 -14.21 -1.03 14.68
C GLY A 266 -13.47 -1.91 15.66
N PHE A 267 -13.23 -3.16 15.27
CA PHE A 267 -12.45 -4.09 16.08
C PHE A 267 -10.97 -3.68 16.19
N ALA A 268 -10.36 -3.19 15.12
CA ALA A 268 -8.94 -2.85 15.12
C ALA A 268 -8.56 -1.72 16.07
N ARG A 269 -9.42 -0.69 16.21
CA ARG A 269 -9.09 0.56 16.91
C ARG A 269 -8.55 0.38 18.34
N PRO A 270 -9.18 -0.39 19.24
CA PRO A 270 -8.67 -0.57 20.60
C PRO A 270 -7.33 -1.33 20.68
N PHE A 271 -6.96 -2.08 19.65
CA PHE A 271 -5.76 -2.91 19.63
C PHE A 271 -4.57 -2.28 18.88
N LEU A 272 -4.68 -1.01 18.45
CA LEU A 272 -3.61 -0.39 17.65
C LEU A 272 -2.31 -0.17 18.41
N SER A 273 -2.35 -0.04 19.74
CA SER A 273 -1.16 0.08 20.60
C SER A 273 -0.53 -1.26 20.96
N ASP A 274 -1.35 -2.31 21.02
CA ASP A 274 -0.94 -3.68 21.34
C ASP A 274 -1.67 -4.67 20.43
N PRO A 275 -1.22 -4.83 19.17
CA PRO A 275 -1.90 -5.69 18.20
C PRO A 275 -1.83 -7.18 18.54
N ASP A 276 -0.84 -7.61 19.31
CA ASP A 276 -0.66 -9.02 19.66
C ASP A 276 -1.77 -9.50 20.60
N SER A 277 -2.33 -8.63 21.43
CA SER A 277 -3.48 -8.94 22.30
C SER A 277 -4.77 -9.21 21.51
N ALA A 278 -4.84 -8.85 20.22
CA ALA A 278 -5.96 -9.18 19.34
C ALA A 278 -5.89 -10.61 18.74
N THR A 279 -4.79 -11.34 18.93
CA THR A 279 -4.57 -12.63 18.26
C THR A 279 -5.66 -13.65 18.63
N GLU A 280 -5.88 -13.88 19.92
CA GLU A 280 -6.88 -14.85 20.38
C GLU A 280 -8.31 -14.50 19.92
N PRO A 281 -8.81 -13.26 20.09
CA PRO A 281 -10.14 -12.90 19.58
C PRO A 281 -10.29 -13.06 18.07
N LEU A 282 -9.26 -12.73 17.28
CA LEU A 282 -9.28 -12.91 15.82
C LEU A 282 -9.31 -14.39 15.43
N VAL A 283 -8.50 -15.23 16.08
CA VAL A 283 -8.50 -16.69 15.89
C VAL A 283 -9.87 -17.26 16.22
N ALA A 284 -10.44 -16.92 17.37
CA ALA A 284 -11.76 -17.40 17.79
C ALA A 284 -12.85 -17.00 16.78
N ALA A 285 -12.78 -15.79 16.21
CA ALA A 285 -13.73 -15.33 15.20
C ALA A 285 -13.60 -16.14 13.89
N VAL A 286 -12.39 -16.42 13.42
CA VAL A 286 -12.16 -17.22 12.20
C VAL A 286 -12.64 -18.67 12.42
N GLN A 287 -12.33 -19.27 13.58
CA GLN A 287 -12.80 -20.61 13.92
C GLN A 287 -14.34 -20.71 13.91
N ARG A 288 -14.99 -19.75 14.51
CA ARG A 288 -16.46 -19.69 14.56
C ARG A 288 -17.08 -19.50 13.17
N LEU A 289 -16.49 -18.61 12.33
CA LEU A 289 -17.03 -18.29 11.00
C LEU A 289 -16.90 -19.45 10.02
N LEU A 290 -15.84 -20.25 10.15
CA LEU A 290 -15.52 -21.35 9.21
C LEU A 290 -15.77 -22.74 9.81
N ASP A 291 -16.18 -22.84 11.08
CA ASP A 291 -16.36 -24.10 11.84
C ASP A 291 -15.11 -24.99 11.81
N ILE A 292 -13.94 -24.42 12.10
CA ILE A 292 -12.64 -25.09 12.03
C ILE A 292 -11.92 -25.12 13.38
N GLY A 293 -11.01 -26.09 13.52
CA GLY A 293 -10.15 -26.21 14.72
C GLY A 293 -9.13 -25.07 14.86
N ALA A 294 -8.43 -25.07 16.02
CA ALA A 294 -7.42 -24.05 16.29
C ALA A 294 -6.21 -24.16 15.34
N PRO A 295 -5.62 -23.02 14.92
CA PRO A 295 -4.37 -23.03 14.17
C PRO A 295 -3.18 -23.46 15.05
N VAL A 296 -2.13 -23.97 14.42
CA VAL A 296 -0.85 -24.29 15.11
C VAL A 296 -0.09 -23.01 15.44
N THR A 297 -0.15 -22.01 14.55
CA THR A 297 0.46 -20.70 14.77
C THR A 297 -0.47 -19.61 14.28
N ALA A 298 -0.44 -18.47 14.95
CA ALA A 298 -1.14 -17.27 14.54
C ALA A 298 -0.31 -16.03 14.88
N GLU A 299 -0.34 -15.03 14.01
CA GLU A 299 0.32 -13.74 14.24
C GLU A 299 -0.51 -12.61 13.65
N VAL A 300 -0.38 -11.42 14.22
CA VAL A 300 -1.15 -10.24 13.81
C VAL A 300 -0.23 -9.14 13.29
N LYS A 301 -0.64 -8.49 12.20
CA LYS A 301 -0.02 -7.29 11.67
C LYS A 301 -0.97 -6.11 11.75
N ARG A 302 -0.52 -5.02 12.37
CA ARG A 302 -1.25 -3.74 12.42
C ARG A 302 -1.08 -2.93 11.14
N TRP A 303 -2.20 -2.40 10.65
CA TRP A 303 -2.27 -1.39 9.61
C TRP A 303 -3.03 -0.16 10.13
N GLY A 304 -2.31 0.90 10.54
CA GLY A 304 -2.92 2.13 11.06
C GLY A 304 -3.64 2.96 9.99
N ALA A 305 -3.16 2.91 8.75
CA ALA A 305 -3.77 3.57 7.58
C ALA A 305 -3.99 2.51 6.49
N ALA A 306 -4.94 1.60 6.70
CA ALA A 306 -5.15 0.44 5.85
C ALA A 306 -5.88 0.80 4.55
N ARG A 307 -7.04 1.41 4.65
CA ARG A 307 -7.86 1.82 3.50
C ARG A 307 -8.44 3.20 3.73
N PRO A 308 -8.63 3.99 2.67
CA PRO A 308 -9.39 5.24 2.76
C PRO A 308 -10.81 4.98 3.26
N ALA A 309 -11.33 5.87 4.12
CA ALA A 309 -12.73 5.87 4.50
C ALA A 309 -13.59 6.23 3.28
N THR A 310 -14.67 5.49 3.05
CA THR A 310 -15.51 5.65 1.86
C THR A 310 -16.39 6.89 1.88
N ASP A 311 -16.56 7.50 3.05
CA ASP A 311 -17.47 8.63 3.28
C ASP A 311 -16.88 9.98 2.85
N ASP A 312 -15.61 10.03 2.49
CA ASP A 312 -14.85 11.27 2.31
C ASP A 312 -14.81 11.80 0.84
N GLY A 313 -15.76 11.38 0.00
CA GLY A 313 -15.98 12.02 -1.32
C GLY A 313 -14.86 11.78 -2.33
N GLY A 314 -14.41 10.56 -2.49
CA GLY A 314 -13.48 10.15 -3.54
C GLY A 314 -13.99 10.53 -4.93
N GLY A 315 -13.08 10.94 -5.82
CA GLY A 315 -13.36 11.30 -7.21
C GLY A 315 -13.24 10.13 -8.19
N ALA A 316 -13.21 10.44 -9.47
CA ALA A 316 -12.87 9.46 -10.51
C ALA A 316 -11.42 8.96 -10.36
N ASP A 317 -11.14 7.74 -10.82
CA ASP A 317 -9.79 7.17 -10.84
C ASP A 317 -8.79 8.08 -11.57
N GLY A 318 -7.55 8.12 -11.10
CA GLY A 318 -6.48 8.95 -11.64
C GLY A 318 -6.45 10.38 -11.11
N ARG A 319 -7.29 10.73 -10.14
CA ARG A 319 -7.24 12.04 -9.47
C ARG A 319 -6.04 12.15 -8.54
N PHE A 320 -5.58 13.37 -8.39
CA PHE A 320 -4.49 13.79 -7.51
C PHE A 320 -4.72 15.26 -7.09
N LEU A 321 -3.93 15.74 -6.15
CA LEU A 321 -3.82 17.17 -5.86
C LEU A 321 -2.46 17.67 -6.34
N LEU A 322 -2.44 18.89 -6.85
CA LEU A 322 -1.21 19.57 -7.28
C LEU A 322 -1.31 21.05 -6.95
N ASP A 323 -0.35 21.53 -6.21
CA ASP A 323 -0.16 22.95 -5.93
C ASP A 323 0.75 23.57 -7.01
N PRO A 324 0.49 24.81 -7.45
CA PRO A 324 1.33 25.50 -8.42
C PRO A 324 2.81 25.63 -8.04
N SER A 325 3.13 25.56 -6.75
CA SER A 325 4.51 25.55 -6.24
C SER A 325 5.29 24.27 -6.57
N GLY A 326 4.67 23.26 -7.20
CA GLY A 326 5.33 22.03 -7.60
C GLY A 326 5.23 20.89 -6.58
N VAL A 327 4.36 21.00 -5.58
CA VAL A 327 4.06 19.90 -4.65
C VAL A 327 2.72 19.27 -4.96
N GLY A 328 2.67 17.95 -5.06
CA GLY A 328 1.42 17.23 -5.31
C GLY A 328 1.25 16.00 -4.43
N VAL A 329 0.00 15.52 -4.31
CA VAL A 329 -0.38 14.36 -3.50
C VAL A 329 -1.17 13.37 -4.35
N ALA A 330 -0.78 12.09 -4.34
CA ALA A 330 -1.45 11.01 -5.06
C ALA A 330 -1.64 9.77 -4.19
N GLY A 331 -2.59 8.92 -4.60
CA GLY A 331 -2.86 7.66 -3.93
C GLY A 331 -4.29 7.17 -4.15
N ASP A 332 -4.64 6.06 -3.50
CA ASP A 332 -5.96 5.44 -3.59
C ASP A 332 -7.10 6.26 -2.93
N ALA A 333 -6.76 7.20 -2.03
CA ALA A 333 -7.74 8.07 -1.37
C ALA A 333 -8.42 9.09 -2.31
N PHE A 334 -7.96 9.20 -3.53
CA PHE A 334 -8.55 10.08 -4.54
C PHE A 334 -9.57 9.38 -5.44
N SER A 335 -9.85 8.10 -5.20
CA SER A 335 -10.85 7.31 -5.93
C SER A 335 -12.06 7.00 -5.07
N GLN A 336 -13.25 6.93 -5.68
CA GLN A 336 -14.47 6.42 -5.04
C GLN A 336 -14.36 4.93 -4.70
N ARG A 337 -13.48 4.19 -5.38
CA ARG A 337 -13.20 2.78 -5.15
C ARG A 337 -11.71 2.60 -4.91
N PRO A 338 -11.24 2.81 -3.66
CA PRO A 338 -9.84 2.64 -3.31
C PRO A 338 -9.36 1.21 -3.63
N ARG A 339 -8.35 1.10 -4.51
CA ARG A 339 -7.77 -0.17 -4.94
C ARG A 339 -6.37 0.04 -5.53
N ILE A 340 -5.65 -1.03 -5.79
CA ILE A 340 -4.29 -1.00 -6.35
C ILE A 340 -4.24 -0.23 -7.67
N GLU A 341 -5.17 -0.51 -8.60
CA GLU A 341 -5.29 0.22 -9.86
C GLU A 341 -5.48 1.72 -9.67
N ALA A 342 -6.37 2.11 -8.74
CA ALA A 342 -6.64 3.53 -8.47
C ALA A 342 -5.38 4.24 -7.94
N ALA A 343 -4.62 3.59 -7.08
CA ALA A 343 -3.34 4.12 -6.57
C ALA A 343 -2.31 4.28 -7.71
N TRP A 344 -2.21 3.29 -8.59
CA TRP A 344 -1.31 3.34 -9.74
C TRP A 344 -1.67 4.48 -10.71
N LEU A 345 -2.96 4.59 -11.08
CA LEU A 345 -3.47 5.64 -11.97
C LEU A 345 -3.25 7.04 -11.39
N SER A 346 -3.52 7.21 -10.08
CA SER A 346 -3.31 8.48 -9.38
C SER A 346 -1.85 8.89 -9.37
N GLY A 347 -0.95 7.96 -9.05
CA GLY A 347 0.49 8.22 -9.05
C GLY A 347 1.01 8.58 -10.44
N ARG A 348 0.63 7.80 -11.46
CA ARG A 348 1.00 8.06 -12.86
C ARG A 348 0.54 9.43 -13.33
N ALA A 349 -0.70 9.80 -13.01
CA ALA A 349 -1.25 11.10 -13.39
C ALA A 349 -0.51 12.26 -12.71
N LEU A 350 -0.22 12.13 -11.40
CA LEU A 350 0.59 13.11 -10.68
C LEU A 350 2.00 13.24 -11.30
N GLY A 351 2.67 12.12 -11.56
CA GLY A 351 4.02 12.15 -12.16
C GLY A 351 4.05 12.87 -13.50
N SER A 352 3.05 12.63 -14.37
CA SER A 352 2.90 13.33 -15.65
C SER A 352 2.66 14.84 -15.47
N ALA A 353 1.83 15.23 -14.49
CA ALA A 353 1.55 16.64 -14.21
C ALA A 353 2.78 17.36 -13.64
N LEU A 354 3.53 16.72 -12.72
CA LEU A 354 4.77 17.26 -12.19
C LEU A 354 5.85 17.43 -13.28
N ALA A 355 5.96 16.47 -14.21
CA ALA A 355 6.89 16.58 -15.34
C ALA A 355 6.52 17.76 -16.27
N ALA A 356 5.23 17.96 -16.52
CA ALA A 356 4.75 19.09 -17.32
C ALA A 356 5.07 20.43 -16.63
N LEU A 357 4.84 20.52 -15.32
CA LEU A 357 5.16 21.73 -14.54
C LEU A 357 6.66 22.02 -14.53
N ALA A 358 7.47 21.01 -14.26
CA ALA A 358 8.93 21.11 -14.24
C ALA A 358 9.54 21.48 -15.59
N ALA A 359 8.84 21.20 -16.69
CA ALA A 359 9.28 21.58 -18.05
C ALA A 359 8.87 23.00 -18.45
N ALA A 360 7.97 23.63 -17.68
CA ALA A 360 7.49 25.01 -17.91
C ALA A 360 8.26 26.06 -17.08
N SER A 361 8.95 25.60 -16.03
CA SER A 361 9.84 26.39 -15.17
C SER A 361 11.25 26.46 -15.74
#